data_567e506e12657797ce2821be551ffc58
#
_entry.id   567e506e12657797ce2821be551ffc58
#
_cell.length_a   1.000
_cell.length_b   1.000
_cell.length_c   1.000
_cell.angle_alpha   90.00
_cell.angle_beta   90.00
_cell.angle_gamma   90.00
#
_symmetry.space_group_name_H-M   'P 1'
#
loop_
_entity.id
_entity.type
_entity.pdbx_description
1 polymer ?
#
loop_
_entity_poly.entity_id
_entity_poly.type
_entity_poly.pdbx_seq_one_letter_code
_entity_poly.pdbx_strand_id
1 'polypeptide(L)'
;SLEETIPFLQRIASENTLVIPILNIFGTGGILERSCPAPVILDGCIYIYSMIEAPGIVVQPRPIFRVFFGYRKGQPHRLEALASRVEQDLKETGIDAHFTDEIQKEALTKFSYVSPIGAAGIYLNQTGGAFKRPGEAQELFLTLVHEIETLGYAMGIVFDEDLGERNLKILEDLDDDSTTSMQRD
;
A
#
# COMPACT_ATOMS: atom_id res chain seq x y z
N SER A 1 2.92 -13.86 8.56
CA SER A 1 3.66 -12.60 8.82
C SER A 1 4.76 -12.41 7.77
N LEU A 2 5.30 -11.19 7.67
CA LEU A 2 6.43 -10.89 6.77
C LEU A 2 7.64 -11.77 7.11
N GLU A 3 7.91 -11.99 8.39
CA GLU A 3 9.02 -12.80 8.89
C GLU A 3 8.91 -14.28 8.45
N GLU A 4 7.70 -14.84 8.41
CA GLU A 4 7.47 -16.20 7.94
C GLU A 4 7.70 -16.38 6.43
N THR A 5 7.57 -15.29 5.66
CA THR A 5 7.80 -15.29 4.22
C THR A 5 9.30 -15.35 3.88
N ILE A 6 10.17 -14.84 4.74
CA ILE A 6 11.61 -14.78 4.49
C ILE A 6 12.23 -16.16 4.23
N PRO A 7 12.04 -17.21 5.06
CA PRO A 7 12.60 -18.53 4.80
C PRO A 7 12.10 -19.15 3.50
N PHE A 8 10.85 -18.87 3.12
CA PHE A 8 10.29 -19.31 1.86
C PHE A 8 11.00 -18.66 0.68
N LEU A 9 11.14 -17.33 0.68
CA LEU A 9 11.85 -16.58 -0.37
C LEU A 9 13.31 -17.02 -0.49
N GLN A 10 14.02 -17.19 0.62
CA GLN A 10 15.41 -17.67 0.62
C GLN A 10 15.57 -19.03 -0.06
N ARG A 11 14.55 -19.88 0.00
CA ARG A 11 14.59 -21.22 -0.60
C ARG A 11 14.29 -21.23 -2.10
N ILE A 12 13.40 -20.34 -2.58
CA ILE A 12 12.89 -20.40 -3.95
C ILE A 12 13.43 -19.30 -4.86
N ALA A 13 13.86 -18.17 -4.29
CA ALA A 13 14.26 -17.00 -5.06
C ALA A 13 15.76 -17.00 -5.38
N SER A 14 16.11 -16.61 -6.59
CA SER A 14 17.48 -16.48 -7.09
C SER A 14 17.75 -15.05 -7.58
N GLU A 15 18.94 -14.79 -8.09
CA GLU A 15 19.30 -13.53 -8.73
C GLU A 15 18.45 -13.14 -9.95
N ASN A 16 17.77 -14.11 -10.54
CA ASN A 16 16.85 -13.95 -11.68
C ASN A 16 15.37 -13.86 -11.25
N THR A 17 15.10 -13.76 -9.96
CA THR A 17 13.75 -13.63 -9.41
C THR A 17 13.43 -12.17 -9.09
N LEU A 18 12.29 -11.69 -9.57
CA LEU A 18 11.70 -10.41 -9.19
C LEU A 18 10.65 -10.64 -8.11
N VAL A 19 10.76 -9.94 -7.00
CA VAL A 19 9.81 -10.00 -5.87
C VAL A 19 9.14 -8.64 -5.73
N ILE A 20 7.81 -8.62 -5.75
CA ILE A 20 6.99 -7.42 -5.62
C ILE A 20 6.08 -7.57 -4.40
N PRO A 21 6.46 -7.07 -3.22
CA PRO A 21 5.60 -7.10 -2.04
C PRO A 21 4.48 -6.06 -2.19
N ILE A 22 3.23 -6.49 -2.01
CA ILE A 22 2.03 -5.63 -2.14
C ILE A 22 1.27 -5.50 -0.82
N LEU A 23 1.99 -5.52 0.29
CA LEU A 23 1.42 -5.42 1.63
C LEU A 23 1.04 -3.97 1.99
N ASN A 24 0.14 -3.81 2.97
CA ASN A 24 -0.21 -2.51 3.54
C ASN A 24 0.83 -2.02 4.58
N ILE A 25 2.10 -2.25 4.29
CA ILE A 25 3.24 -1.85 5.13
C ILE A 25 4.21 -1.08 4.25
N PHE A 26 4.53 0.16 4.63
CA PHE A 26 5.51 0.97 3.91
C PHE A 26 6.92 0.43 4.08
N GLY A 27 7.72 0.41 2.99
CA GLY A 27 9.12 -0.01 3.01
C GLY A 27 9.35 -1.52 3.10
N THR A 28 8.33 -2.33 2.82
CA THR A 28 8.41 -3.80 2.87
C THR A 28 9.53 -4.37 1.99
N GLY A 29 9.75 -3.82 0.79
CA GLY A 29 10.82 -4.27 -0.10
C GLY A 29 12.20 -4.12 0.54
N GLY A 30 12.48 -2.99 1.19
CA GLY A 30 13.75 -2.78 1.90
C GLY A 30 13.92 -3.68 3.12
N ILE A 31 12.84 -4.07 3.78
CA ILE A 31 12.90 -5.04 4.89
C ILE A 31 13.27 -6.42 4.35
N LEU A 32 12.62 -6.87 3.30
CA LEU A 32 12.88 -8.17 2.67
C LEU A 32 14.29 -8.25 2.06
N GLU A 33 14.77 -7.19 1.40
CA GLU A 33 16.07 -7.16 0.75
C GLU A 33 17.24 -7.40 1.73
N ARG A 34 17.13 -6.86 2.95
CA ARG A 34 18.14 -7.11 4.00
C ARG A 34 18.26 -8.59 4.39
N SER A 35 17.18 -9.34 4.29
CA SER A 35 17.11 -10.75 4.66
C SER A 35 17.24 -11.70 3.47
N CYS A 36 16.95 -11.21 2.26
CA CYS A 36 16.95 -11.99 1.01
C CYS A 36 17.76 -11.24 -0.06
N PRO A 37 19.10 -11.28 -0.04
CA PRO A 37 19.92 -10.46 -0.95
C PRO A 37 20.02 -11.04 -2.38
N ALA A 38 19.58 -12.26 -2.63
CA ALA A 38 19.71 -12.88 -3.95
C ALA A 38 18.72 -12.30 -4.98
N PRO A 39 17.39 -12.24 -4.73
CA PRO A 39 16.43 -11.72 -5.69
C PRO A 39 16.51 -10.19 -5.84
N VAL A 40 15.89 -9.68 -6.90
CA VAL A 40 15.58 -8.26 -7.01
C VAL A 40 14.24 -8.01 -6.30
N ILE A 41 14.25 -7.22 -5.25
CA ILE A 41 13.04 -6.94 -4.46
C ILE A 41 12.67 -5.48 -4.66
N LEU A 42 11.53 -5.24 -5.31
CA LEU A 42 10.95 -3.92 -5.51
C LEU A 42 10.15 -3.47 -4.27
N ASP A 43 9.69 -2.25 -4.26
CA ASP A 43 8.54 -1.86 -3.45
C ASP A 43 7.27 -1.97 -4.29
N GLY A 44 6.12 -2.15 -3.63
CA GLY A 44 4.83 -2.21 -4.30
C GLY A 44 3.67 -1.88 -3.36
N CYS A 45 2.57 -1.46 -3.94
CA CYS A 45 1.32 -1.29 -3.23
C CYS A 45 0.14 -1.66 -4.13
N ILE A 46 -0.96 -2.09 -3.52
CA ILE A 46 -2.17 -2.52 -4.21
C ILE A 46 -3.39 -1.78 -3.67
N TYR A 47 -4.23 -1.25 -4.56
CA TYR A 47 -5.55 -0.75 -4.24
C TYR A 47 -6.56 -1.81 -4.66
N ILE A 48 -7.12 -2.49 -3.68
CA ILE A 48 -8.15 -3.51 -3.87
C ILE A 48 -9.07 -3.48 -2.66
N TYR A 49 -10.37 -3.64 -2.89
CA TYR A 49 -11.33 -3.88 -1.84
C TYR A 49 -11.82 -5.32 -1.96
N SER A 50 -11.22 -6.20 -1.17
CA SER A 50 -11.55 -7.63 -1.18
C SER A 50 -11.52 -8.20 0.22
N MET A 51 -12.27 -9.29 0.43
CA MET A 51 -12.33 -10.01 1.69
C MET A 51 -12.48 -11.50 1.47
N ILE A 52 -12.04 -12.29 2.43
CA ILE A 52 -12.31 -13.73 2.46
C ILE A 52 -13.70 -13.92 3.07
N GLU A 53 -14.65 -14.40 2.27
CA GLU A 53 -16.01 -14.70 2.72
C GLU A 53 -16.07 -16.07 3.39
N ALA A 54 -15.33 -17.05 2.85
CA ALA A 54 -15.18 -18.38 3.39
C ALA A 54 -13.83 -18.98 2.94
N PRO A 55 -13.37 -20.09 3.52
CA PRO A 55 -12.17 -20.75 3.06
C PRO A 55 -12.20 -21.04 1.55
N GLY A 56 -11.26 -20.45 0.80
CA GLY A 56 -11.18 -20.57 -0.65
C GLY A 56 -12.11 -19.64 -1.45
N ILE A 57 -12.93 -18.81 -0.80
CA ILE A 57 -13.83 -17.86 -1.45
C ILE A 57 -13.39 -16.44 -1.12
N VAL A 58 -12.93 -15.72 -2.14
CA VAL A 58 -12.58 -14.29 -2.06
C VAL A 58 -13.63 -13.50 -2.83
N VAL A 59 -14.20 -12.48 -2.19
CA VAL A 59 -15.13 -11.55 -2.83
C VAL A 59 -14.47 -10.19 -3.02
N GLN A 60 -14.77 -9.54 -4.13
CA GLN A 60 -14.34 -8.18 -4.45
C GLN A 60 -15.57 -7.33 -4.75
N PRO A 61 -16.15 -6.65 -3.74
CA PRO A 61 -17.38 -5.89 -3.90
C PRO A 61 -17.26 -4.64 -4.77
N ARG A 62 -16.05 -4.09 -4.93
CA ARG A 62 -15.79 -2.89 -5.72
C ARG A 62 -14.79 -3.19 -6.83
N PRO A 63 -14.97 -2.63 -8.05
CA PRO A 63 -14.16 -2.97 -9.22
C PRO A 63 -12.78 -2.29 -9.23
N ILE A 64 -12.29 -1.84 -8.08
CA ILE A 64 -10.94 -1.25 -7.98
C ILE A 64 -9.91 -2.34 -7.86
N PHE A 65 -8.99 -2.39 -8.83
CA PHE A 65 -7.82 -3.26 -8.80
C PHE A 65 -6.66 -2.54 -9.48
N ARG A 66 -5.86 -1.85 -8.68
CA ARG A 66 -4.71 -1.09 -9.16
C ARG A 66 -3.46 -1.50 -8.41
N VAL A 67 -2.35 -1.66 -9.11
CA VAL A 67 -1.06 -2.05 -8.56
C VAL A 67 0.01 -1.06 -9.01
N PHE A 68 0.77 -0.52 -8.08
CA PHE A 68 2.00 0.22 -8.34
C PHE A 68 3.18 -0.60 -7.82
N PHE A 69 4.26 -0.60 -8.56
CA PHE A 69 5.52 -1.20 -8.12
C PHE A 69 6.70 -0.54 -8.83
N GLY A 70 7.89 -0.60 -8.21
CA GLY A 70 9.06 0.02 -8.79
C GLY A 70 10.28 -0.08 -7.91
N TYR A 71 11.38 0.47 -8.40
CA TYR A 71 12.64 0.56 -7.67
C TYR A 71 12.58 1.66 -6.61
N ARG A 72 13.16 1.38 -5.44
CA ARG A 72 13.42 2.42 -4.44
C ARG A 72 14.50 3.37 -4.94
N LYS A 73 14.47 4.61 -4.50
CA LYS A 73 15.49 5.60 -4.81
C LYS A 73 16.90 5.06 -4.51
N GLY A 74 17.76 5.05 -5.54
CA GLY A 74 19.14 4.56 -5.44
C GLY A 74 19.30 3.04 -5.53
N GLN A 75 18.24 2.28 -5.70
CA GLN A 75 18.30 0.84 -5.95
C GLN A 75 18.81 0.57 -7.38
N PRO A 76 19.74 -0.38 -7.60
CA PRO A 76 20.14 -0.76 -8.97
C PRO A 76 18.98 -1.35 -9.76
N HIS A 77 18.80 -0.89 -11.01
CA HIS A 77 17.72 -1.34 -11.92
C HIS A 77 18.05 -2.70 -12.56
N ARG A 78 18.23 -3.72 -11.74
CA ARG A 78 18.38 -5.10 -12.21
C ARG A 78 17.01 -5.68 -12.60
N LEU A 79 16.96 -6.48 -13.67
CA LEU A 79 15.73 -7.13 -14.17
C LEU A 79 14.64 -6.13 -14.62
N GLU A 80 14.99 -4.92 -15.04
CA GLU A 80 14.04 -3.88 -15.46
C GLU A 80 13.12 -4.35 -16.61
N ALA A 81 13.68 -5.05 -17.60
CA ALA A 81 12.89 -5.65 -18.68
C ALA A 81 11.84 -6.67 -18.16
N LEU A 82 12.19 -7.41 -17.10
CA LEU A 82 11.23 -8.32 -16.46
C LEU A 82 10.14 -7.53 -15.71
N ALA A 83 10.49 -6.44 -15.01
CA ALA A 83 9.52 -5.59 -14.33
C ALA A 83 8.52 -4.97 -15.33
N SER A 84 9.02 -4.44 -16.45
CA SER A 84 8.19 -3.91 -17.53
C SER A 84 7.27 -4.97 -18.14
N ARG A 85 7.78 -6.21 -18.28
CA ARG A 85 6.97 -7.33 -18.76
C ARG A 85 5.85 -7.69 -17.78
N VAL A 86 6.14 -7.70 -16.47
CA VAL A 86 5.12 -7.94 -15.42
C VAL A 86 4.02 -6.88 -15.48
N GLU A 87 4.37 -5.60 -15.68
CA GLU A 87 3.38 -4.55 -15.88
C GLU A 87 2.46 -4.85 -17.07
N GLN A 88 3.04 -5.22 -18.21
CA GLN A 88 2.28 -5.54 -19.41
C GLN A 88 1.37 -6.76 -19.19
N ASP A 89 1.90 -7.84 -18.64
CA ASP A 89 1.15 -9.07 -18.36
C ASP A 89 -0.04 -8.79 -17.41
N LEU A 90 0.15 -7.94 -16.38
CA LEU A 90 -0.94 -7.51 -15.50
C LEU A 90 -2.00 -6.68 -16.23
N LYS A 91 -1.60 -5.73 -17.08
CA LYS A 91 -2.53 -4.92 -17.90
C LYS A 91 -3.34 -5.78 -18.86
N GLU A 92 -2.75 -6.79 -19.46
CA GLU A 92 -3.44 -7.75 -20.34
C GLU A 92 -4.54 -8.54 -19.61
N THR A 93 -4.42 -8.71 -18.28
CA THR A 93 -5.47 -9.33 -17.46
C THR A 93 -6.54 -8.35 -16.97
N GLY A 94 -6.46 -7.06 -17.36
CA GLY A 94 -7.40 -6.02 -16.94
C GLY A 94 -7.06 -5.35 -15.61
N ILE A 95 -5.88 -5.61 -15.05
CA ILE A 95 -5.39 -4.93 -13.84
C ILE A 95 -4.78 -3.59 -14.23
N ASP A 96 -5.16 -2.51 -13.53
CA ASP A 96 -4.55 -1.19 -13.67
C ASP A 96 -3.16 -1.20 -12.99
N ALA A 97 -2.15 -1.65 -13.72
CA ALA A 97 -0.80 -1.85 -13.21
C ALA A 97 0.15 -0.75 -13.69
N HIS A 98 1.06 -0.31 -12.82
CA HIS A 98 2.03 0.76 -13.08
C HIS A 98 3.39 0.38 -12.53
N PHE A 99 4.36 0.19 -13.43
CA PHE A 99 5.78 0.16 -13.08
C PHE A 99 6.30 1.59 -13.08
N THR A 100 6.76 2.11 -11.93
CA THR A 100 7.04 3.53 -11.73
C THR A 100 8.34 3.78 -10.97
N ASP A 101 9.03 4.86 -11.31
CA ASP A 101 10.21 5.37 -10.57
C ASP A 101 9.83 6.12 -9.29
N GLU A 102 8.52 6.39 -9.10
CA GLU A 102 7.99 7.13 -7.95
C GLU A 102 7.28 6.21 -6.94
N ILE A 103 7.62 4.92 -6.89
CA ILE A 103 6.92 3.94 -6.05
C ILE A 103 6.85 4.35 -4.58
N GLN A 104 7.85 5.03 -4.04
CA GLN A 104 7.83 5.48 -2.65
C GLN A 104 6.77 6.57 -2.42
N LYS A 105 6.55 7.47 -3.41
CA LYS A 105 5.46 8.46 -3.39
C LYS A 105 4.10 7.75 -3.43
N GLU A 106 3.90 6.81 -4.37
CA GLU A 106 2.66 6.06 -4.51
C GLU A 106 2.31 5.25 -3.25
N ALA A 107 3.32 4.59 -2.68
CA ALA A 107 3.16 3.81 -1.45
C ALA A 107 2.84 4.68 -0.24
N LEU A 108 3.48 5.85 -0.07
CA LEU A 108 3.17 6.80 1.00
C LEU A 108 1.81 7.45 0.82
N THR A 109 1.44 7.80 -0.41
CA THR A 109 0.11 8.33 -0.75
C THR A 109 -1.00 7.34 -0.33
N LYS A 110 -0.82 6.06 -0.61
CA LYS A 110 -1.74 5.03 -0.11
C LYS A 110 -1.69 4.89 1.41
N PHE A 111 -0.49 4.84 1.98
CA PHE A 111 -0.27 4.67 3.41
C PHE A 111 -0.89 5.81 4.22
N SER A 112 -0.91 7.05 3.68
CA SER A 112 -1.51 8.22 4.31
C SER A 112 -3.03 8.11 4.53
N TYR A 113 -3.70 7.21 3.81
CA TYR A 113 -5.11 6.90 4.05
C TYR A 113 -5.27 5.69 4.97
N VAL A 114 -4.61 4.56 4.61
CA VAL A 114 -4.87 3.25 5.23
C VAL A 114 -4.43 3.20 6.69
N SER A 115 -3.25 3.75 7.01
CA SER A 115 -2.71 3.73 8.37
C SER A 115 -3.43 4.68 9.31
N PRO A 116 -3.65 5.96 8.97
CA PRO A 116 -4.40 6.89 9.81
C PRO A 116 -5.83 6.45 10.13
N ILE A 117 -6.59 6.01 9.14
CA ILE A 117 -7.98 5.58 9.38
C ILE A 117 -8.04 4.31 10.25
N GLY A 118 -7.09 3.39 10.06
CA GLY A 118 -6.99 2.19 10.90
C GLY A 118 -6.63 2.53 12.34
N ALA A 119 -5.57 3.32 12.54
CA ALA A 119 -5.10 3.70 13.86
C ALA A 119 -6.14 4.54 14.63
N ALA A 120 -6.72 5.56 14.00
CA ALA A 120 -7.74 6.39 14.62
C ALA A 120 -9.04 5.61 14.89
N GLY A 121 -9.43 4.71 13.96
CA GLY A 121 -10.59 3.86 14.13
C GLY A 121 -10.48 2.90 15.34
N ILE A 122 -9.29 2.31 15.55
CA ILE A 122 -9.01 1.49 16.74
C ILE A 122 -8.99 2.35 18.00
N TYR A 123 -8.22 3.45 17.98
CA TYR A 123 -8.03 4.28 19.17
C TYR A 123 -9.34 4.88 19.70
N LEU A 124 -10.19 5.38 18.80
CA LEU A 124 -11.48 5.99 19.15
C LEU A 124 -12.64 5.00 19.16
N ASN A 125 -12.42 3.75 18.79
CA ASN A 125 -13.46 2.74 18.56
C ASN A 125 -14.59 3.25 17.66
N GLN A 126 -14.23 3.83 16.50
CA GLN A 126 -15.14 4.47 15.56
C GLN A 126 -15.11 3.77 14.19
N THR A 127 -16.24 3.85 13.47
CA THR A 127 -16.39 3.37 12.08
C THR A 127 -16.25 4.53 11.09
N GLY A 128 -16.27 4.22 9.80
CA GLY A 128 -16.08 5.17 8.68
C GLY A 128 -16.90 6.44 8.77
N GLY A 129 -18.14 6.37 9.22
CA GLY A 129 -19.04 7.51 9.33
C GLY A 129 -18.55 8.63 10.26
N ALA A 130 -17.81 8.29 11.32
CA ALA A 130 -17.27 9.28 12.25
C ALA A 130 -16.20 10.19 11.63
N PHE A 131 -15.50 9.73 10.59
CA PHE A 131 -14.43 10.46 9.90
C PHE A 131 -14.92 11.41 8.82
N LYS A 132 -16.18 11.30 8.37
CA LYS A 132 -16.76 12.12 7.31
C LYS A 132 -17.12 13.54 7.74
N ARG A 133 -17.22 13.80 9.03
CA ARG A 133 -17.70 15.06 9.60
C ARG A 133 -16.65 15.69 10.50
N PRO A 134 -16.58 17.04 10.54
CA PRO A 134 -15.73 17.73 11.50
C PRO A 134 -15.98 17.24 12.93
N GLY A 135 -14.91 16.90 13.64
CA GLY A 135 -14.92 16.40 15.02
C GLY A 135 -13.65 15.61 15.35
N GLU A 136 -13.58 15.08 16.55
CA GLU A 136 -12.38 14.42 17.10
C GLU A 136 -11.81 13.33 16.18
N ALA A 137 -12.67 12.51 15.58
CA ALA A 137 -12.21 11.42 14.69
C ALA A 137 -11.54 11.96 13.41
N GLN A 138 -12.17 12.95 12.76
CA GLN A 138 -11.60 13.57 11.56
C GLN A 138 -10.32 14.36 11.88
N GLU A 139 -10.29 15.09 12.99
CA GLU A 139 -9.10 15.85 13.42
C GLU A 139 -7.92 14.92 13.71
N LEU A 140 -8.14 13.82 14.43
CA LEU A 140 -7.09 12.83 14.68
C LEU A 140 -6.60 12.19 13.37
N PHE A 141 -7.53 11.81 12.48
CA PHE A 141 -7.19 11.27 11.17
C PHE A 141 -6.30 12.24 10.38
N LEU A 142 -6.69 13.51 10.26
CA LEU A 142 -5.92 14.53 9.54
C LEU A 142 -4.55 14.81 10.18
N THR A 143 -4.46 14.76 11.50
CA THR A 143 -3.19 14.89 12.23
C THR A 143 -2.23 13.78 11.83
N LEU A 144 -2.69 12.54 11.80
CA LEU A 144 -1.88 11.38 11.38
C LEU A 144 -1.53 11.42 9.89
N VAL A 145 -2.43 11.91 9.02
CA VAL A 145 -2.13 12.15 7.61
C VAL A 145 -0.98 13.15 7.45
N HIS A 146 -1.04 14.26 8.19
CA HIS A 146 -0.01 15.30 8.16
C HIS A 146 1.37 14.81 8.66
N GLU A 147 1.40 13.91 9.65
CA GLU A 147 2.65 13.26 10.07
C GLU A 147 3.29 12.46 8.92
N ILE A 148 2.48 11.73 8.14
CA ILE A 148 2.96 10.97 6.99
C ILE A 148 3.43 11.91 5.86
N GLU A 149 2.71 12.99 5.63
CA GLU A 149 3.12 14.01 4.66
C GLU A 149 4.47 14.64 5.04
N THR A 150 4.63 14.98 6.33
CA THR A 150 5.89 15.49 6.88
C THR A 150 7.03 14.49 6.71
N LEU A 151 6.77 13.19 6.95
CA LEU A 151 7.73 12.12 6.69
C LEU A 151 8.11 12.06 5.21
N GLY A 152 7.14 12.16 4.31
CA GLY A 152 7.37 12.19 2.86
C GLY A 152 8.30 13.33 2.45
N TYR A 153 8.04 14.54 2.93
CA TYR A 153 8.92 15.70 2.67
C TYR A 153 10.34 15.49 3.22
N ALA A 154 10.48 14.90 4.41
CA ALA A 154 11.79 14.57 4.98
C ALA A 154 12.54 13.50 4.14
N MET A 155 11.83 12.64 3.42
CA MET A 155 12.39 11.68 2.45
C MET A 155 12.68 12.32 1.09
N GLY A 156 12.34 13.60 0.87
CA GLY A 156 12.49 14.30 -0.40
C GLY A 156 11.41 13.94 -1.42
N ILE A 157 10.27 13.46 -0.96
CA ILE A 157 9.08 13.18 -1.78
C ILE A 157 8.23 14.45 -1.86
N VAL A 158 7.80 14.81 -3.07
CA VAL A 158 6.84 15.89 -3.33
C VAL A 158 5.55 15.22 -3.80
N PHE A 159 4.48 15.42 -3.04
CA PHE A 159 3.15 14.90 -3.40
C PHE A 159 2.52 15.82 -4.45
N ASP A 160 1.69 15.24 -5.33
CA ASP A 160 1.04 15.97 -6.43
C ASP A 160 -0.15 16.82 -5.94
N GLU A 161 -0.68 16.49 -4.77
CA GLU A 161 -1.82 17.16 -4.13
C GLU A 161 -1.69 17.11 -2.60
N ASP A 162 -2.47 17.92 -1.91
CA ASP A 162 -2.61 17.85 -0.45
C ASP A 162 -3.23 16.50 -0.04
N LEU A 163 -2.52 15.73 0.78
CA LEU A 163 -2.95 14.39 1.18
C LEU A 163 -4.17 14.43 2.10
N GLY A 164 -4.34 15.48 2.91
CA GLY A 164 -5.52 15.67 3.75
C GLY A 164 -6.77 15.85 2.91
N GLU A 165 -6.75 16.80 1.96
CA GLU A 165 -7.87 17.06 1.06
C GLU A 165 -8.23 15.83 0.20
N ARG A 166 -7.21 15.17 -0.34
CA ARG A 166 -7.37 13.93 -1.10
C ARG A 166 -8.05 12.84 -0.27
N ASN A 167 -7.59 12.63 0.94
CA ASN A 167 -8.08 11.56 1.79
C ASN A 167 -9.48 11.85 2.34
N LEU A 168 -9.84 13.13 2.57
CA LEU A 168 -11.21 13.52 2.91
C LEU A 168 -12.19 13.18 1.78
N LYS A 169 -11.83 13.40 0.52
CA LYS A 169 -12.65 13.00 -0.63
C LYS A 169 -12.90 11.48 -0.68
N ILE A 170 -11.87 10.67 -0.34
CA ILE A 170 -12.02 9.21 -0.28
C ILE A 170 -13.00 8.81 0.83
N LEU A 171 -12.98 9.51 1.97
CA LEU A 171 -13.89 9.25 3.09
C LEU A 171 -15.36 9.49 2.72
N GLU A 172 -15.67 10.44 1.82
CA GLU A 172 -17.05 10.71 1.37
C GLU A 172 -17.73 9.46 0.81
N ASP A 173 -16.98 8.64 0.07
CA ASP A 173 -17.46 7.41 -0.58
C ASP A 173 -17.45 6.18 0.33
N LEU A 174 -16.98 6.31 1.57
CA LEU A 174 -16.92 5.20 2.51
C LEU A 174 -18.29 4.94 3.14
N ASP A 175 -18.68 3.68 3.31
CA ASP A 175 -19.91 3.36 4.05
C ASP A 175 -19.74 3.71 5.53
N ASP A 176 -20.81 4.21 6.17
CA ASP A 176 -20.74 4.72 7.54
C ASP A 176 -20.38 3.65 8.59
N ASP A 177 -20.73 2.39 8.34
CA ASP A 177 -20.43 1.24 9.17
C ASP A 177 -19.11 0.54 8.79
N SER A 178 -18.39 1.07 7.80
CA SER A 178 -17.12 0.50 7.36
C SER A 178 -16.10 0.41 8.49
N THR A 179 -15.41 -0.72 8.56
CA THR A 179 -14.26 -0.95 9.43
C THR A 179 -13.02 -1.27 8.60
N THR A 180 -11.85 -0.99 9.16
CA THR A 180 -10.57 -1.36 8.53
C THR A 180 -10.18 -2.80 8.85
N SER A 181 -9.23 -3.39 8.09
CA SER A 181 -8.65 -4.68 8.44
C SER A 181 -8.01 -4.66 9.83
N MET A 182 -7.32 -3.57 10.19
CA MET A 182 -6.72 -3.39 11.52
C MET A 182 -7.71 -3.44 12.67
N GLN A 183 -8.99 -3.09 12.44
CA GLN A 183 -10.04 -3.16 13.46
C GLN A 183 -10.67 -4.56 13.57
N ARG A 184 -10.51 -5.38 12.51
CA ARG A 184 -11.07 -6.75 12.45
C ARG A 184 -10.09 -7.82 12.90
N ASP A 185 -8.77 -7.54 12.87
CA ASP A 185 -7.69 -8.43 13.32
C ASP A 185 -7.50 -8.35 14.85
#